data_76ddb5bb12f963cac3d263632da20d34
#
_entry.id   76ddb5bb12f963cac3d263632da20d34
#
_cell.length_a   1.000
_cell.length_b   1.000
_cell.length_c   1.000
_cell.angle_alpha   90.00
_cell.angle_beta   90.00
_cell.angle_gamma   90.00
#
_symmetry.space_group_name_H-M   'P 1'
#
loop_
_entity.id
_entity.type
_entity.pdbx_description
1 polymer ?
#
loop_
_entity_poly.entity_id
_entity_poly.type
_entity_poly.pdbx_seq_one_letter_code
_entity_poly.pdbx_strand_id
1 'polypeptide(L)'
;MRTLSIDIETYSDVDIKLGVYRYTDTPNFEILLFAYAFDEEPVRVIDLACGEDLDESLINALSDAKVLKKAYNAQFERVCLGKHLGIALDPSQWKCTMAHAAYLGLPGKLGEVAKVLNLDEQKDTAGKMLINYFSKPCKPTRSNQERTRNYPYHDMEKWELFKKYNAQDVETERAISRFLEKYEIPFVEKGLYDLDQRMADYG
;
A
#
# COMPACT_ATOMS: atom_id res chain seq x y z
N MET A 1 21.33 6.09 2.00
CA MET A 1 20.68 4.92 1.36
C MET A 1 19.46 5.46 0.65
N ARG A 2 19.27 5.10 -0.62
CA ARG A 2 18.10 5.55 -1.40
C ARG A 2 16.82 4.95 -0.82
N THR A 3 15.74 5.70 -0.79
CA THR A 3 14.44 5.25 -0.29
C THR A 3 13.41 5.19 -1.42
N LEU A 4 12.44 4.28 -1.29
CA LEU A 4 11.30 4.16 -2.19
C LEU A 4 10.04 4.04 -1.34
N SER A 5 9.27 5.12 -1.24
CA SER A 5 7.97 5.13 -0.58
C SER A 5 6.91 4.62 -1.54
N ILE A 6 6.02 3.74 -1.05
CA ILE A 6 5.06 2.98 -1.87
C ILE A 6 3.71 2.93 -1.17
N ASP A 7 2.66 3.03 -1.97
CA ASP A 7 1.30 2.65 -1.62
C ASP A 7 0.62 2.01 -2.83
N ILE A 8 -0.21 0.98 -2.62
CA ILE A 8 -0.89 0.27 -3.69
C ILE A 8 -2.38 0.15 -3.43
N GLU A 9 -3.15 0.26 -4.50
CA GLU A 9 -4.56 -0.11 -4.47
C GLU A 9 -4.77 -1.43 -5.22
N THR A 10 -5.54 -2.31 -4.65
CA THR A 10 -5.69 -3.69 -5.15
C THR A 10 -7.14 -4.09 -5.28
N TYR A 11 -7.40 -5.13 -6.07
CA TYR A 11 -8.66 -5.85 -6.10
C TYR A 11 -8.45 -7.31 -5.71
N SER A 12 -9.38 -7.86 -4.93
CA SER A 12 -9.51 -9.31 -4.73
C SER A 12 -10.97 -9.66 -4.45
N ASP A 13 -11.37 -10.87 -4.83
CA ASP A 13 -12.65 -11.48 -4.45
C ASP A 13 -12.58 -12.16 -3.07
N VAL A 14 -11.40 -12.23 -2.45
CA VAL A 14 -11.18 -12.72 -1.10
C VAL A 14 -11.14 -11.55 -0.11
N ASP A 15 -11.82 -11.68 1.03
CA ASP A 15 -11.82 -10.62 2.06
C ASP A 15 -10.42 -10.51 2.71
N ILE A 16 -9.87 -9.31 2.74
CA ILE A 16 -8.57 -9.00 3.38
C ILE A 16 -8.49 -9.41 4.85
N LYS A 17 -9.63 -9.53 5.54
CA LYS A 17 -9.69 -10.03 6.92
C LYS A 17 -9.18 -11.45 7.09
N LEU A 18 -9.07 -12.22 6.01
CA LEU A 18 -8.49 -13.55 6.00
C LEU A 18 -6.95 -13.54 5.94
N GLY A 19 -6.35 -12.34 5.93
CA GLY A 19 -4.92 -12.13 5.84
C GLY A 19 -4.44 -11.93 4.41
N VAL A 20 -3.32 -11.19 4.25
CA VAL A 20 -2.79 -10.78 2.94
C VAL A 20 -2.42 -11.97 2.05
N TYR A 21 -1.90 -13.06 2.60
CA TYR A 21 -1.53 -14.25 1.83
C TYR A 21 -2.76 -14.92 1.20
N ARG A 22 -3.86 -15.07 1.96
CA ARG A 22 -5.13 -15.57 1.41
C ARG A 22 -5.76 -14.61 0.43
N TYR A 23 -5.66 -13.30 0.71
CA TYR A 23 -6.16 -12.24 -0.15
C TYR A 23 -5.51 -12.24 -1.53
N THR A 24 -4.21 -12.52 -1.62
CA THR A 24 -3.46 -12.58 -2.88
C THR A 24 -3.51 -13.95 -3.56
N ASP A 25 -3.95 -15.01 -2.85
CA ASP A 25 -3.98 -16.37 -3.38
C ASP A 25 -5.29 -16.70 -4.11
N THR A 26 -5.64 -15.86 -5.06
CA THR A 26 -6.78 -16.03 -5.96
C THR A 26 -6.39 -15.59 -7.38
N PRO A 27 -6.95 -16.22 -8.43
CA PRO A 27 -6.70 -15.79 -9.82
C PRO A 27 -7.28 -14.40 -10.13
N ASN A 28 -8.15 -13.88 -9.26
CA ASN A 28 -8.78 -12.57 -9.41
C ASN A 28 -8.03 -11.45 -8.66
N PHE A 29 -6.91 -11.78 -7.98
CA PHE A 29 -6.08 -10.75 -7.36
C PHE A 29 -5.38 -9.89 -8.42
N GLU A 30 -5.44 -8.57 -8.22
CA GLU A 30 -4.86 -7.60 -9.13
C GLU A 30 -4.40 -6.36 -8.36
N ILE A 31 -3.23 -5.82 -8.69
CA ILE A 31 -2.83 -4.48 -8.29
C ILE A 31 -3.43 -3.50 -9.30
N LEU A 32 -4.24 -2.56 -8.82
CA LEU A 32 -4.95 -1.58 -9.64
C LEU A 32 -4.11 -0.34 -9.90
N LEU A 33 -3.56 0.22 -8.81
CA LEU A 33 -2.75 1.43 -8.80
C LEU A 33 -1.48 1.19 -8.01
N PHE A 34 -0.39 1.78 -8.46
CA PHE A 34 0.89 1.78 -7.78
C PHE A 34 1.40 3.21 -7.66
N ALA A 35 1.30 3.78 -6.47
CA ALA A 35 1.86 5.10 -6.17
C ALA A 35 3.23 4.95 -5.53
N TYR A 36 4.17 5.76 -5.95
CA TYR A 36 5.55 5.73 -5.44
C TYR A 36 6.27 7.06 -5.53
N ALA A 37 7.28 7.20 -4.69
CA ALA A 37 8.26 8.27 -4.81
C ALA A 37 9.64 7.79 -4.35
N PHE A 38 10.68 8.15 -5.10
CA PHE A 38 12.06 8.01 -4.66
C PHE A 38 12.46 9.23 -3.83
N ASP A 39 13.08 8.99 -2.68
CA ASP A 39 13.60 10.03 -1.79
C ASP A 39 12.64 11.23 -1.63
N GLU A 40 13.02 12.41 -2.12
CA GLU A 40 12.19 13.63 -2.09
C GLU A 40 11.55 13.96 -3.46
N GLU A 41 11.59 13.03 -4.41
CA GLU A 41 10.94 13.24 -5.71
C GLU A 41 9.41 13.35 -5.55
N PRO A 42 8.72 14.01 -6.50
CA PRO A 42 7.26 14.02 -6.53
C PRO A 42 6.67 12.60 -6.64
N VAL A 43 5.53 12.38 -5.98
CA VAL A 43 4.81 11.11 -6.10
C VAL A 43 4.30 10.93 -7.52
N ARG A 44 4.47 9.72 -8.03
CA ARG A 44 3.95 9.24 -9.31
C ARG A 44 2.97 8.11 -9.07
N VAL A 45 1.97 7.99 -9.92
CA VAL A 45 1.00 6.89 -9.90
C VAL A 45 1.07 6.18 -11.24
N ILE A 46 1.16 4.86 -11.20
CA ILE A 46 1.08 3.97 -12.36
C ILE A 46 -0.29 3.31 -12.32
N ASP A 47 -1.04 3.44 -13.40
CA ASP A 47 -2.40 2.92 -13.56
C ASP A 47 -2.38 1.53 -14.23
N LEU A 48 -2.05 0.50 -13.43
CA LEU A 48 -1.92 -0.88 -13.90
C LEU A 48 -3.27 -1.41 -14.44
N ALA A 49 -4.39 -0.99 -13.84
CA ALA A 49 -5.72 -1.41 -14.28
C ALA A 49 -6.11 -0.85 -15.65
N CYS A 50 -5.46 0.23 -16.10
CA CYS A 50 -5.65 0.81 -17.44
C CYS A 50 -4.52 0.46 -18.42
N GLY A 51 -3.63 -0.46 -18.06
CA GLY A 51 -2.61 -1.02 -18.96
C GLY A 51 -1.26 -0.30 -18.95
N GLU A 52 -1.00 0.51 -17.93
CA GLU A 52 0.37 0.95 -17.66
C GLU A 52 1.15 -0.17 -16.98
N ASP A 53 2.47 -0.21 -17.13
CA ASP A 53 3.36 -1.22 -16.58
C ASP A 53 4.42 -0.61 -15.66
N LEU A 54 4.91 -1.40 -14.69
CA LEU A 54 6.09 -1.05 -13.91
C LEU A 54 7.32 -1.14 -14.81
N ASP A 55 8.09 -0.06 -14.91
CA ASP A 55 9.33 -0.08 -15.68
C ASP A 55 10.40 -0.97 -15.01
N GLU A 56 11.37 -1.43 -15.82
CA GLU A 56 12.44 -2.33 -15.35
C GLU A 56 13.27 -1.72 -14.23
N SER A 57 13.48 -0.40 -14.23
CA SER A 57 14.26 0.29 -13.20
C SER A 57 13.54 0.27 -11.85
N LEU A 58 12.22 0.37 -11.84
CA LEU A 58 11.39 0.29 -10.65
C LEU A 58 11.32 -1.15 -10.11
N ILE A 59 11.15 -2.14 -10.99
CA ILE A 59 11.19 -3.57 -10.61
C ILE A 59 12.55 -3.91 -9.98
N ASN A 60 13.65 -3.45 -10.57
CA ASN A 60 14.99 -3.63 -10.02
C ASN A 60 15.14 -2.96 -8.65
N ALA A 61 14.61 -1.75 -8.46
CA ALA A 61 14.63 -1.04 -7.18
C ALA A 61 13.85 -1.78 -6.07
N LEU A 62 12.74 -2.45 -6.42
CA LEU A 62 11.98 -3.27 -5.46
C LEU A 62 12.81 -4.45 -4.92
N SER A 63 13.72 -5.00 -5.71
CA SER A 63 14.59 -6.13 -5.34
C SER A 63 15.98 -5.71 -4.83
N ASP A 64 16.39 -4.45 -5.04
CA ASP A 64 17.73 -3.97 -4.67
C ASP A 64 17.83 -3.77 -3.15
N ALA A 65 18.78 -4.47 -2.51
CA ALA A 65 19.09 -4.33 -1.08
C ALA A 65 19.65 -2.94 -0.69
N LYS A 66 20.06 -2.13 -1.66
CA LYS A 66 20.55 -0.76 -1.44
C LYS A 66 19.42 0.27 -1.43
N VAL A 67 18.19 -0.13 -1.78
CA VAL A 67 16.99 0.68 -1.75
C VAL A 67 16.12 0.25 -0.58
N LEU A 68 15.87 1.14 0.38
CA LEU A 68 14.94 0.90 1.47
C LEU A 68 13.51 1.20 0.98
N LYS A 69 12.66 0.18 0.94
CA LYS A 69 11.24 0.34 0.65
C LYS A 69 10.50 0.77 1.91
N LYS A 70 9.63 1.77 1.79
CA LYS A 70 8.80 2.29 2.89
C LYS A 70 7.33 2.22 2.50
N ALA A 71 6.49 1.78 3.42
CA ALA A 71 5.04 1.81 3.27
C ALA A 71 4.36 1.91 4.63
N TYR A 72 3.09 2.32 4.67
CA TYR A 72 2.38 2.44 5.95
C TYR A 72 2.05 1.07 6.54
N ASN A 73 1.73 0.08 5.73
CA ASN A 73 1.52 -1.33 6.12
C ASN A 73 2.39 -2.24 5.25
N ALA A 74 3.71 -2.10 5.36
CA ALA A 74 4.71 -2.61 4.43
C ALA A 74 4.60 -4.11 4.11
N GLN A 75 4.03 -4.93 5.01
CA GLN A 75 3.76 -6.34 4.72
C GLN A 75 2.75 -6.50 3.58
N PHE A 76 1.73 -5.65 3.56
CA PHE A 76 0.70 -5.72 2.52
C PHE A 76 1.30 -5.42 1.15
N GLU A 77 2.02 -4.31 1.00
CA GLU A 77 2.66 -3.92 -0.25
C GLU A 77 3.69 -4.98 -0.69
N ARG A 78 4.52 -5.46 0.24
CA ARG A 78 5.56 -6.45 -0.04
C ARG A 78 4.97 -7.76 -0.58
N VAL A 79 3.94 -8.29 0.08
CA VAL A 79 3.32 -9.58 -0.31
C VAL A 79 2.56 -9.42 -1.62
N CYS A 80 1.78 -8.35 -1.79
CA CYS A 80 1.04 -8.08 -3.02
C CYS A 80 1.97 -7.90 -4.23
N LEU A 81 3.03 -7.11 -4.09
CA LEU A 81 4.03 -6.90 -5.14
C LEU A 81 4.81 -8.18 -5.44
N GLY A 82 5.21 -8.94 -4.42
CA GLY A 82 5.86 -10.23 -4.60
C GLY A 82 5.00 -11.21 -5.39
N LYS A 83 3.70 -11.28 -5.10
CA LYS A 83 2.74 -12.10 -5.85
C LYS A 83 2.57 -11.63 -7.29
N HIS A 84 2.41 -10.32 -7.50
CA HIS A 84 2.24 -9.71 -8.82
C HIS A 84 3.44 -9.92 -9.73
N LEU A 85 4.65 -9.75 -9.20
CA LEU A 85 5.90 -9.88 -9.96
C LEU A 85 6.43 -11.32 -10.02
N GLY A 86 5.87 -12.24 -9.25
CA GLY A 86 6.35 -13.63 -9.16
C GLY A 86 7.73 -13.75 -8.51
N ILE A 87 8.11 -12.82 -7.63
CA ILE A 87 9.41 -12.79 -6.94
C ILE A 87 9.25 -12.72 -5.42
N ALA A 88 10.22 -13.26 -4.69
CA ALA A 88 10.29 -13.08 -3.24
C ALA A 88 10.96 -11.74 -2.91
N LEU A 89 10.25 -10.88 -2.16
CA LEU A 89 10.78 -9.60 -1.68
C LEU A 89 11.21 -9.76 -0.21
N ASP A 90 12.49 -9.54 0.07
CA ASP A 90 13.08 -9.70 1.40
C ASP A 90 12.49 -8.69 2.40
N PRO A 91 11.83 -9.12 3.49
CA PRO A 91 11.24 -8.23 4.48
C PRO A 91 12.25 -7.29 5.16
N SER A 92 13.53 -7.69 5.26
CA SER A 92 14.59 -6.86 5.87
C SER A 92 14.89 -5.57 5.10
N GLN A 93 14.44 -5.48 3.86
CA GLN A 93 14.58 -4.31 2.99
C GLN A 93 13.38 -3.34 3.07
N TRP A 94 12.42 -3.64 3.96
CA TRP A 94 11.20 -2.86 4.11
C TRP A 94 11.11 -2.21 5.48
N LYS A 95 10.65 -0.96 5.52
CA LYS A 95 10.33 -0.23 6.74
C LYS A 95 8.83 0.02 6.80
N CYS A 96 8.19 -0.49 7.83
CA CYS A 96 6.77 -0.29 8.08
C CYS A 96 6.55 0.93 8.97
N THR A 97 5.99 2.00 8.42
CA THR A 97 5.70 3.23 9.17
C THR A 97 4.57 3.01 10.19
N MET A 98 3.61 2.10 9.91
CA MET A 98 2.57 1.71 10.86
C MET A 98 3.17 1.02 12.11
N ALA A 99 4.12 0.11 11.92
CA ALA A 99 4.79 -0.56 13.05
C ALA A 99 5.59 0.44 13.88
N HIS A 100 6.27 1.40 13.25
CA HIS A 100 6.97 2.49 13.95
C HIS A 100 6.00 3.38 14.73
N ALA A 101 4.88 3.75 14.15
CA ALA A 101 3.83 4.52 14.83
C ALA A 101 3.25 3.75 16.02
N ALA A 102 2.98 2.46 15.86
CA ALA A 102 2.48 1.60 16.93
C ALA A 102 3.47 1.46 18.11
N TYR A 103 4.78 1.35 17.83
CA TYR A 103 5.83 1.35 18.85
C TYR A 103 5.78 2.62 19.71
N LEU A 104 5.44 3.76 19.11
CA LEU A 104 5.30 5.05 19.82
C LEU A 104 3.91 5.26 20.45
N GLY A 105 3.03 4.25 20.43
CA GLY A 105 1.69 4.32 21.01
C GLY A 105 0.69 5.14 20.18
N LEU A 106 0.99 5.40 18.89
CA LEU A 106 0.10 6.13 17.98
C LEU A 106 -1.01 5.20 17.42
N PRO A 107 -2.11 5.76 16.89
CA PRO A 107 -3.19 4.99 16.26
C PRO A 107 -2.72 4.10 15.11
N GLY A 108 -3.51 3.05 14.79
CA GLY A 108 -3.16 2.11 13.73
C GLY A 108 -3.46 2.58 12.30
N LYS A 109 -4.27 3.63 12.10
CA LYS A 109 -4.66 4.08 10.75
C LYS A 109 -3.87 5.32 10.33
N LEU A 110 -3.42 5.34 9.07
CA LEU A 110 -2.65 6.42 8.45
C LEU A 110 -3.24 7.81 8.76
N GLY A 111 -4.51 8.05 8.42
CA GLY A 111 -5.16 9.34 8.63
C GLY A 111 -5.39 9.70 10.10
N GLU A 112 -5.47 8.72 11.02
CA GLU A 112 -5.56 8.97 12.45
C GLU A 112 -4.21 9.41 13.02
N VAL A 113 -3.11 8.80 12.56
CA VAL A 113 -1.75 9.22 12.92
C VAL A 113 -1.45 10.61 12.40
N ALA A 114 -1.74 10.89 11.12
CA ALA A 114 -1.56 12.22 10.54
C ALA A 114 -2.29 13.31 11.36
N LYS A 115 -3.53 13.01 11.77
CA LYS A 115 -4.32 13.91 12.62
C LYS A 115 -3.70 14.14 14.01
N VAL A 116 -3.22 13.08 14.67
CA VAL A 116 -2.57 13.19 15.99
C VAL A 116 -1.28 14.00 15.91
N LEU A 117 -0.54 13.85 14.82
CA LEU A 117 0.70 14.58 14.58
C LEU A 117 0.49 16.01 14.04
N ASN A 118 -0.79 16.45 13.85
CA ASN A 118 -1.15 17.75 13.25
C ASN A 118 -0.46 17.99 11.90
N LEU A 119 -0.38 16.96 11.07
CA LEU A 119 0.05 17.10 9.69
C LEU A 119 -1.09 17.69 8.88
N ASP A 120 -0.78 18.55 7.88
CA ASP A 120 -1.77 19.29 7.05
C ASP A 120 -2.60 18.37 6.12
N GLU A 121 -2.45 17.08 6.27
CA GLU A 121 -3.11 16.04 5.51
C GLU A 121 -4.60 15.98 5.86
N GLN A 122 -5.43 16.45 4.95
CA GLN A 122 -6.88 16.38 5.11
C GLN A 122 -7.35 14.93 5.06
N LYS A 123 -8.19 14.57 6.04
CA LYS A 123 -8.88 13.29 6.11
C LYS A 123 -9.72 13.08 4.85
N ASP A 124 -9.26 12.27 3.93
CA ASP A 124 -10.06 11.91 2.78
C ASP A 124 -11.14 10.89 3.17
N THR A 125 -12.36 11.38 3.34
CA THR A 125 -13.55 10.55 3.57
C THR A 125 -13.93 9.76 2.30
N ALA A 126 -13.44 10.16 1.13
CA ALA A 126 -13.71 9.52 -0.14
C ALA A 126 -12.96 8.17 -0.28
N GLY A 127 -11.79 8.02 0.33
CA GLY A 127 -10.96 6.80 0.19
C GLY A 127 -11.70 5.52 0.51
N LYS A 128 -12.44 5.47 1.64
CA LYS A 128 -13.21 4.27 2.00
C LYS A 128 -14.30 3.94 0.97
N MET A 129 -14.93 4.94 0.38
CA MET A 129 -15.94 4.74 -0.66
C MET A 129 -15.30 4.22 -1.95
N LEU A 130 -14.14 4.76 -2.33
CA LEU A 130 -13.39 4.37 -3.52
C LEU A 130 -12.87 2.93 -3.41
N ILE A 131 -12.27 2.57 -2.27
CA ILE A 131 -11.85 1.20 -1.95
C ILE A 131 -13.03 0.23 -2.03
N ASN A 132 -14.18 0.56 -1.43
CA ASN A 132 -15.36 -0.30 -1.51
C ASN A 132 -15.90 -0.42 -2.94
N TYR A 133 -15.69 0.58 -3.79
CA TYR A 133 -16.17 0.58 -5.16
C TYR A 133 -15.25 -0.21 -6.10
N PHE A 134 -13.93 -0.01 -6.05
CA PHE A 134 -12.99 -0.62 -6.98
C PHE A 134 -12.26 -1.86 -6.46
N SER A 135 -11.99 -1.93 -5.16
CA SER A 135 -11.13 -2.96 -4.56
C SER A 135 -11.87 -4.20 -4.08
N LYS A 136 -13.20 -4.22 -4.21
CA LYS A 136 -14.05 -5.33 -3.72
C LYS A 136 -15.09 -5.75 -4.75
N PRO A 137 -15.56 -7.01 -4.68
CA PRO A 137 -16.72 -7.44 -5.45
C PRO A 137 -17.95 -6.56 -5.14
N CYS A 138 -18.71 -6.24 -6.16
CA CYS A 138 -19.99 -5.57 -6.02
C CYS A 138 -21.15 -6.54 -6.19
N LYS A 139 -22.28 -6.21 -5.56
CA LYS A 139 -23.48 -7.04 -5.66
C LYS A 139 -24.14 -6.86 -7.04
N PRO A 140 -24.45 -7.96 -7.77
CA PRO A 140 -25.17 -7.87 -9.03
C PRO A 140 -26.55 -7.25 -8.83
N THR A 141 -26.92 -6.31 -9.69
CA THR A 141 -28.21 -5.66 -9.74
C THR A 141 -28.57 -5.30 -11.16
N ARG A 142 -29.85 -5.10 -11.47
CA ARG A 142 -30.28 -4.63 -12.78
C ARG A 142 -29.66 -3.27 -13.15
N SER A 143 -29.47 -2.38 -12.19
CA SER A 143 -28.91 -1.04 -12.40
C SER A 143 -27.42 -1.07 -12.76
N ASN A 144 -26.70 -2.08 -12.30
CA ASN A 144 -25.27 -2.25 -12.62
C ASN A 144 -25.04 -3.32 -13.68
N GLN A 145 -26.09 -3.73 -14.44
CA GLN A 145 -26.01 -4.74 -15.50
C GLN A 145 -25.50 -6.11 -15.01
N GLU A 146 -25.92 -6.50 -13.80
CA GLU A 146 -25.57 -7.78 -13.16
C GLU A 146 -24.06 -8.00 -12.95
N ARG A 147 -23.25 -6.93 -12.97
CA ARG A 147 -21.81 -7.05 -12.77
C ARG A 147 -21.45 -7.36 -11.31
N THR A 148 -20.37 -8.10 -11.15
CA THR A 148 -19.81 -8.49 -9.85
C THR A 148 -18.57 -7.69 -9.45
N ARG A 149 -18.05 -6.86 -10.38
CA ARG A 149 -16.86 -6.01 -10.19
C ARG A 149 -17.04 -4.67 -10.90
N ASN A 150 -16.50 -3.60 -10.29
CA ASN A 150 -16.38 -2.30 -10.94
C ASN A 150 -14.96 -2.14 -11.50
N TYR A 151 -14.88 -1.73 -12.76
CA TYR A 151 -13.65 -1.39 -13.46
C TYR A 151 -13.52 0.13 -13.63
N PRO A 152 -12.32 0.67 -13.95
CA PRO A 152 -12.11 2.11 -14.13
C PRO A 152 -13.15 2.77 -15.05
N TYR A 153 -13.46 2.16 -16.18
CA TYR A 153 -14.39 2.68 -17.20
C TYR A 153 -15.86 2.75 -16.75
N HIS A 154 -16.23 2.14 -15.62
CA HIS A 154 -17.59 2.26 -15.09
C HIS A 154 -17.85 3.60 -14.38
N ASP A 155 -16.78 4.29 -13.92
CA ASP A 155 -16.88 5.60 -13.28
C ASP A 155 -15.48 6.27 -13.29
N MET A 156 -15.18 6.93 -14.40
CA MET A 156 -13.86 7.56 -14.61
C MET A 156 -13.59 8.70 -13.62
N GLU A 157 -14.64 9.41 -13.19
CA GLU A 157 -14.46 10.49 -12.20
C GLU A 157 -14.00 9.94 -10.85
N LYS A 158 -14.63 8.86 -10.38
CA LYS A 158 -14.18 8.15 -9.17
C LYS A 158 -12.80 7.54 -9.35
N TRP A 159 -12.45 7.07 -10.56
CA TRP A 159 -11.14 6.51 -10.84
C TRP A 159 -10.04 7.56 -10.72
N GLU A 160 -10.23 8.76 -11.27
CA GLU A 160 -9.31 9.86 -11.11
C GLU A 160 -9.16 10.32 -9.64
N LEU A 161 -10.25 10.27 -8.86
CA LEU A 161 -10.18 10.50 -7.42
C LEU A 161 -9.40 9.40 -6.71
N PHE A 162 -9.52 8.14 -7.15
CA PHE A 162 -8.80 7.01 -6.56
C PHE A 162 -7.30 7.09 -6.80
N LYS A 163 -6.87 7.53 -7.98
CA LYS A 163 -5.45 7.82 -8.26
C LYS A 163 -4.90 8.93 -7.36
N LYS A 164 -5.67 10.00 -7.16
CA LYS A 164 -5.28 11.09 -6.24
C LYS A 164 -5.20 10.61 -4.80
N TYR A 165 -6.15 9.77 -4.38
CA TYR A 165 -6.16 9.15 -3.06
C TYR A 165 -4.89 8.30 -2.83
N ASN A 166 -4.56 7.42 -3.76
CA ASN A 166 -3.37 6.58 -3.71
C ASN A 166 -2.07 7.42 -3.64
N ALA A 167 -1.95 8.49 -4.45
CA ALA A 167 -0.83 9.41 -4.36
C ALA A 167 -0.74 10.12 -3.00
N GLN A 168 -1.89 10.54 -2.46
CA GLN A 168 -1.99 11.22 -1.17
C GLN A 168 -1.55 10.32 -0.02
N ASP A 169 -1.86 9.01 -0.06
CA ASP A 169 -1.44 8.08 0.98
C ASP A 169 0.09 7.93 1.03
N VAL A 170 0.80 7.98 -0.11
CA VAL A 170 2.27 8.06 -0.15
C VAL A 170 2.80 9.35 0.49
N GLU A 171 2.21 10.51 0.17
CA GLU A 171 2.65 11.78 0.75
C GLU A 171 2.43 11.80 2.26
N THR A 172 1.28 11.29 2.71
CA THR A 172 0.95 11.19 4.14
C THR A 172 1.90 10.24 4.87
N GLU A 173 2.19 9.06 4.28
CA GLU A 173 3.18 8.12 4.83
C GLU A 173 4.55 8.77 4.98
N ARG A 174 5.04 9.47 3.94
CA ARG A 174 6.33 10.16 3.94
C ARG A 174 6.40 11.22 5.03
N ALA A 175 5.33 12.03 5.20
CA ALA A 175 5.26 13.04 6.24
C ALA A 175 5.32 12.42 7.64
N ILE A 176 4.55 11.35 7.87
CA ILE A 176 4.59 10.58 9.13
C ILE A 176 5.98 9.98 9.33
N SER A 177 6.53 9.28 8.35
CA SER A 177 7.86 8.64 8.43
C SER A 177 8.94 9.62 8.84
N ARG A 178 9.00 10.81 8.22
CA ARG A 178 9.94 11.90 8.57
C ARG A 178 9.77 12.38 10.02
N PHE A 179 8.51 12.50 10.47
CA PHE A 179 8.25 12.89 11.87
C PHE A 179 8.75 11.85 12.83
N LEU A 180 8.50 10.56 12.56
CA LEU A 180 8.86 9.43 13.40
C LEU A 180 10.37 9.13 13.42
N GLU A 181 11.11 9.51 12.38
CA GLU A 181 12.57 9.32 12.29
C GLU A 181 13.36 10.01 13.43
N LYS A 182 12.75 10.96 14.12
CA LYS A 182 13.31 11.59 15.34
C LYS A 182 13.33 10.63 16.54
N TYR A 183 12.58 9.54 16.47
CA TYR A 183 12.39 8.56 17.53
C TYR A 183 12.82 7.19 17.03
N GLU A 184 14.05 6.80 17.36
CA GLU A 184 14.61 5.53 16.92
C GLU A 184 13.91 4.33 17.57
N ILE A 185 13.64 3.30 16.78
CA ILE A 185 13.21 2.00 17.31
C ILE A 185 14.46 1.26 17.81
N PRO A 186 14.49 0.77 19.07
CA PRO A 186 15.60 -0.02 19.58
C PRO A 186 15.89 -1.25 18.70
N PHE A 187 17.15 -1.63 18.65
CA PHE A 187 17.60 -2.77 17.84
C PHE A 187 16.83 -4.07 18.15
N VAL A 188 16.52 -4.32 19.40
CA VAL A 188 15.76 -5.51 19.84
C VAL A 188 14.34 -5.50 19.24
N GLU A 189 13.65 -4.38 19.29
CA GLU A 189 12.29 -4.24 18.76
C GLU A 189 12.28 -4.38 17.23
N LYS A 190 13.29 -3.84 16.56
CA LYS A 190 13.46 -4.05 15.12
C LYS A 190 13.67 -5.51 14.79
N GLY A 191 14.49 -6.21 15.56
CA GLY A 191 14.70 -7.66 15.39
C GLY A 191 13.45 -8.50 15.62
N LEU A 192 12.59 -8.10 16.58
CA LEU A 192 11.30 -8.75 16.81
C LEU A 192 10.35 -8.52 15.64
N TYR A 193 10.28 -7.31 15.10
CA TYR A 193 9.49 -7.02 13.89
C TYR A 193 9.96 -7.85 12.68
N ASP A 194 11.29 -7.91 12.45
CA ASP A 194 11.84 -8.70 11.35
C ASP A 194 11.55 -10.20 11.50
N LEU A 195 11.57 -10.71 12.74
CA LEU A 195 11.20 -12.10 13.04
C LEU A 195 9.72 -12.35 12.78
N ASP A 196 8.84 -11.45 13.23
CA ASP A 196 7.38 -11.52 12.98
C ASP A 196 7.07 -11.59 11.48
N GLN A 197 7.74 -10.74 10.67
CA GLN A 197 7.56 -10.76 9.22
C GLN A 197 8.01 -12.08 8.57
N ARG A 198 9.11 -12.67 9.03
CA ARG A 198 9.57 -13.98 8.56
C ARG A 198 8.62 -15.10 8.98
N MET A 199 8.12 -15.07 10.21
CA MET A 199 7.13 -16.04 10.68
C MET A 199 5.85 -15.98 9.86
N ALA A 200 5.37 -14.78 9.53
CA ALA A 200 4.21 -14.59 8.69
C ALA A 200 4.40 -15.09 7.24
N ASP A 201 5.63 -15.07 6.71
CA ASP A 201 5.97 -15.61 5.39
C ASP A 201 5.92 -17.15 5.34
N TYR A 202 6.09 -17.82 6.48
CA TYR A 202 6.02 -19.29 6.59
C TYR A 202 4.60 -19.83 6.86
N GLY A 203 3.69 -19.03 7.36
CA GLY A 203 2.30 -19.38 7.69
C GLY A 203 2.09 -19.70 9.15
#